data_71c26ca64243810306d927c0ee952c2f
#
_entry.id   71c26ca64243810306d927c0ee952c2f
#
_cell.length_a   1.000
_cell.length_b   1.000
_cell.length_c   1.000
_cell.angle_alpha   90.00
_cell.angle_beta   90.00
_cell.angle_gamma   90.00
#
_symmetry.space_group_name_H-M   'P 1'
#
loop_
_entity.id
_entity.type
_entity.pdbx_description
1 polymer ?
#
loop_
_entity_poly.entity_id
_entity_poly.type
_entity_poly.pdbx_seq_one_letter_code
_entity_poly.pdbx_strand_id
1 'polypeptide(L)'
;MPNIKSAIKRVEVAERNRQRNVQYKSTIKTLVKKSLTAVEAYGQNNTPETLAQVNAAIAEAYSKIDKAAGHGVMHKNTANRKKARLAAALQRATKEA
;
A
#
# COMPACT_ATOMS: atom_id res chain seq x y z
N MET A 1 1.80 -21.02 37.39
CA MET A 1 2.53 -19.75 37.39
C MET A 1 1.88 -18.76 36.47
N PRO A 2 1.34 -17.65 36.99
CA PRO A 2 0.65 -16.66 36.13
C PRO A 2 1.53 -16.05 35.04
N ASN A 3 2.84 -15.89 35.34
CA ASN A 3 3.78 -15.25 34.42
C ASN A 3 4.01 -16.04 33.12
N ILE A 4 3.93 -17.38 33.19
CA ILE A 4 4.11 -18.24 32.02
C ILE A 4 2.95 -18.07 31.04
N LYS A 5 1.72 -18.04 31.53
CA LYS A 5 0.54 -17.84 30.69
C LYS A 5 0.56 -16.47 30.02
N SER A 6 0.96 -15.43 30.74
CA SER A 6 1.09 -14.09 30.19
C SER A 6 2.16 -14.03 29.09
N ALA A 7 3.30 -14.70 29.32
CA ALA A 7 4.37 -14.75 28.34
C ALA A 7 3.94 -15.48 27.06
N ILE A 8 3.24 -16.59 27.17
CA ILE A 8 2.71 -17.35 26.04
C ILE A 8 1.74 -16.49 25.24
N LYS A 9 0.83 -15.80 25.91
CA LYS A 9 -0.14 -14.92 25.27
C LYS A 9 0.55 -13.79 24.51
N ARG A 10 1.60 -13.20 25.09
CA ARG A 10 2.39 -12.13 24.44
C ARG A 10 3.03 -12.63 23.16
N VAL A 11 3.59 -13.84 23.19
CA VAL A 11 4.21 -14.45 22.01
C VAL A 11 3.17 -14.69 20.93
N GLU A 12 1.99 -15.21 21.29
CA GLU A 12 0.91 -15.43 20.32
C GLU A 12 0.43 -14.13 19.68
N VAL A 13 0.27 -13.08 20.48
CA VAL A 13 -0.16 -11.76 19.97
C VAL A 13 0.92 -11.17 19.07
N ALA A 14 2.18 -11.26 19.48
CA ALA A 14 3.31 -10.76 18.68
C ALA A 14 3.39 -11.48 17.34
N GLU A 15 3.19 -12.80 17.32
CA GLU A 15 3.22 -13.59 16.09
C GLU A 15 2.06 -13.22 15.15
N ARG A 16 0.85 -13.04 15.67
CA ARG A 16 -0.29 -12.57 14.89
C ARG A 16 -0.03 -11.20 14.27
N ASN A 17 0.54 -10.29 15.07
CA ASN A 17 0.87 -8.95 14.61
C ASN A 17 1.94 -8.99 13.52
N ARG A 18 2.95 -9.84 13.69
CA ARG A 18 4.01 -10.02 12.71
C ARG A 18 3.44 -10.52 11.38
N GLN A 19 2.57 -11.54 11.43
CA GLN A 19 1.95 -12.09 10.24
C GLN A 19 1.07 -11.06 9.54
N ARG A 20 0.29 -10.29 10.29
CA ARG A 20 -0.53 -9.21 9.73
C ARG A 20 0.35 -8.15 9.08
N ASN A 21 1.46 -7.77 9.72
CA ASN A 21 2.36 -6.76 9.19
C ASN A 21 3.00 -7.22 7.88
N VAL A 22 3.43 -8.49 7.83
CA VAL A 22 3.99 -9.08 6.61
C VAL A 22 2.97 -9.08 5.48
N GLN A 23 1.71 -9.44 5.77
CA GLN A 23 0.64 -9.44 4.78
C GLN A 23 0.37 -8.04 4.24
N TYR A 24 0.30 -7.03 5.11
CA TYR A 24 0.09 -5.65 4.68
C TYR A 24 1.23 -5.16 3.79
N LYS A 25 2.48 -5.39 4.22
CA LYS A 25 3.64 -4.97 3.45
C LYS A 25 3.68 -5.62 2.07
N SER A 26 3.40 -6.92 2.01
CA SER A 26 3.38 -7.67 0.76
C SER A 26 2.27 -7.19 -0.17
N THR A 27 1.08 -6.99 0.35
CA THR A 27 -0.07 -6.50 -0.41
C THR A 27 0.19 -5.10 -0.96
N ILE A 28 0.72 -4.20 -0.13
CA ILE A 28 1.04 -2.82 -0.52
C ILE A 28 2.09 -2.82 -1.63
N LYS A 29 3.13 -3.63 -1.48
CA LYS A 29 4.17 -3.74 -2.51
C LYS A 29 3.58 -4.17 -3.86
N THR A 30 2.69 -5.16 -3.85
CA THR A 30 2.00 -5.63 -5.04
C THR A 30 1.12 -4.55 -5.65
N LEU A 31 0.34 -3.84 -4.83
CA LEU A 31 -0.55 -2.79 -5.29
C LEU A 31 0.20 -1.57 -5.82
N VAL A 32 1.33 -1.21 -5.21
CA VAL A 32 2.18 -0.13 -5.71
C VAL A 32 2.74 -0.49 -7.08
N LYS A 33 3.23 -1.71 -7.25
CA LYS A 33 3.71 -2.20 -8.55
C LYS A 33 2.61 -2.17 -9.59
N LYS A 34 1.42 -2.65 -9.25
CA LYS A 34 0.26 -2.64 -10.14
C LYS A 34 -0.10 -1.21 -10.55
N SER A 35 -0.07 -0.27 -9.61
CA SER A 35 -0.36 1.13 -9.87
C SER A 35 0.66 1.74 -10.83
N LEU A 36 1.95 1.48 -10.61
CA LEU A 36 3.01 2.00 -11.48
C LEU A 36 2.93 1.41 -12.87
N THR A 37 2.59 0.13 -13.00
CA THR A 37 2.37 -0.52 -14.29
C THR A 37 1.19 0.13 -15.03
N ALA A 38 0.10 0.42 -14.32
CA ALA A 38 -1.06 1.07 -14.90
C ALA A 38 -0.73 2.51 -15.37
N VAL A 39 0.06 3.24 -14.58
CA VAL A 39 0.52 4.59 -14.94
C VAL A 39 1.38 4.54 -16.20
N GLU A 40 2.27 3.56 -16.29
CA GLU A 40 3.12 3.37 -17.47
C GLU A 40 2.28 3.07 -18.71
N ALA A 41 1.29 2.19 -18.59
CA ALA A 41 0.38 1.86 -19.69
C ALA A 41 -0.41 3.10 -20.13
N TYR A 42 -0.84 3.94 -19.20
CA TYR A 42 -1.51 5.20 -19.51
C TYR A 42 -0.58 6.15 -20.25
N GLY A 43 0.70 6.23 -19.86
CA GLY A 43 1.69 7.06 -20.53
C GLY A 43 1.93 6.64 -21.98
N GLN A 44 1.81 5.34 -22.28
CA GLN A 44 1.98 4.82 -23.62
C GLN A 44 0.71 4.93 -24.48
N ASN A 45 -0.45 4.83 -23.85
CA ASN A 45 -1.74 4.81 -24.53
C ASN A 45 -2.77 5.60 -23.71
N ASN A 46 -2.89 6.89 -24.02
CA ASN A 46 -3.74 7.82 -23.27
C ASN A 46 -5.20 7.67 -23.71
N THR A 47 -5.91 6.74 -23.08
CA THR A 47 -7.33 6.53 -23.31
C THR A 47 -8.09 6.71 -22.00
N PRO A 48 -9.41 7.04 -22.05
CA PRO A 48 -10.20 7.08 -20.82
C PRO A 48 -10.21 5.75 -20.07
N GLU A 49 -10.09 4.63 -20.77
CA GLU A 49 -10.05 3.29 -20.17
C GLU A 49 -8.78 3.10 -19.36
N THR A 50 -7.60 3.47 -19.90
CA THR A 50 -6.34 3.37 -19.17
C THR A 50 -6.31 4.30 -17.98
N LEU A 51 -6.87 5.49 -18.09
CA LEU A 51 -6.98 6.43 -16.97
C LEU A 51 -7.86 5.86 -15.86
N ALA A 52 -8.98 5.23 -16.21
CA ALA A 52 -9.84 4.59 -15.22
C ALA A 52 -9.12 3.47 -14.49
N GLN A 53 -8.31 2.68 -15.19
CA GLN A 53 -7.51 1.62 -14.58
C GLN A 53 -6.47 2.19 -13.61
N VAL A 54 -5.82 3.29 -13.98
CA VAL A 54 -4.85 3.97 -13.09
C VAL A 54 -5.54 4.45 -11.83
N ASN A 55 -6.67 5.14 -11.98
CA ASN A 55 -7.40 5.67 -10.83
C ASN A 55 -7.86 4.56 -9.89
N ALA A 56 -8.37 3.46 -10.44
CA ALA A 56 -8.81 2.32 -9.65
C ALA A 56 -7.63 1.68 -8.89
N ALA A 57 -6.50 1.49 -9.56
CA ALA A 57 -5.31 0.88 -8.95
C ALA A 57 -4.75 1.75 -7.83
N ILE A 58 -4.66 3.06 -8.05
CA ILE A 58 -4.16 4.02 -7.07
C ILE A 58 -5.10 4.10 -5.86
N ALA A 59 -6.41 4.13 -6.09
CA ALA A 59 -7.39 4.17 -5.00
C ALA A 59 -7.28 2.92 -4.12
N GLU A 60 -7.10 1.74 -4.72
CA GLU A 60 -6.91 0.50 -3.98
C GLU A 60 -5.61 0.53 -3.17
N ALA A 61 -4.51 1.00 -3.77
CA ALA A 61 -3.24 1.15 -3.08
C ALA A 61 -3.33 2.12 -1.91
N TYR A 62 -3.97 3.27 -2.11
CA TYR A 62 -4.17 4.26 -1.04
C TYR A 62 -4.98 3.69 0.11
N SER A 63 -6.05 2.97 -0.18
CA SER A 63 -6.88 2.34 0.84
C SER A 63 -6.06 1.39 1.72
N LYS A 64 -5.24 0.55 1.11
CA LYS A 64 -4.38 -0.39 1.86
C LYS A 64 -3.30 0.31 2.65
N ILE A 65 -2.68 1.34 2.08
CA ILE A 65 -1.65 2.13 2.77
C ILE A 65 -2.26 2.83 4.00
N ASP A 66 -3.43 3.42 3.86
CA ASP A 66 -4.10 4.09 4.98
C ASP A 66 -4.49 3.09 6.07
N LYS A 67 -4.98 1.92 5.71
CA LYS A 67 -5.31 0.87 6.67
C LYS A 67 -4.07 0.38 7.41
N ALA A 68 -2.96 0.21 6.69
CA ALA A 68 -1.70 -0.20 7.30
C ALA A 68 -1.21 0.84 8.31
N ALA A 69 -1.29 2.12 7.96
CA ALA A 69 -0.94 3.19 8.89
C ALA A 69 -1.86 3.21 10.11
N GLY A 70 -3.17 3.00 9.90
CA GLY A 70 -4.15 2.94 10.97
C GLY A 70 -3.94 1.78 11.93
N HIS A 71 -3.40 0.66 11.44
CA HIS A 71 -3.09 -0.51 12.26
C HIS A 71 -1.68 -0.49 12.85
N GLY A 72 -0.91 0.56 12.62
CA GLY A 72 0.45 0.67 13.13
C GLY A 72 1.48 -0.18 12.38
N VAL A 73 1.13 -0.70 11.21
CA VAL A 73 2.05 -1.49 10.39
C VAL A 73 3.17 -0.61 9.83
N MET A 74 2.84 0.63 9.50
CA MET A 74 3.81 1.61 9.05
C MET A 74 3.52 2.96 9.69
N HIS A 75 4.55 3.78 9.77
CA HIS A 75 4.42 5.14 10.29
C HIS A 75 3.64 6.00 9.29
N LYS A 76 2.88 6.97 9.81
CA LYS A 76 2.10 7.90 9.01
C LYS A 76 2.95 8.60 7.94
N ASN A 77 4.19 8.98 8.29
CA ASN A 77 5.08 9.65 7.35
C ASN A 77 5.48 8.74 6.19
N THR A 78 5.72 7.46 6.47
CA THR A 78 6.02 6.46 5.43
C THR A 78 4.83 6.28 4.50
N ALA A 79 3.62 6.19 5.07
CA ALA A 79 2.39 6.08 4.30
C ALA A 79 2.21 7.28 3.38
N ASN A 80 2.41 8.50 3.89
CA ASN A 80 2.30 9.72 3.12
C ASN A 80 3.31 9.78 1.98
N ARG A 81 4.55 9.32 2.22
CA ARG A 81 5.59 9.25 1.18
C ARG A 81 5.20 8.31 0.05
N LYS A 82 4.67 7.14 0.38
CA LYS A 82 4.23 6.16 -0.62
C LYS A 82 3.09 6.72 -1.47
N LYS A 83 2.12 7.36 -0.84
CA LYS A 83 1.00 7.99 -1.55
C LYS A 83 1.49 9.13 -2.44
N ALA A 84 2.42 9.95 -1.94
CA ALA A 84 2.99 11.06 -2.70
C ALA A 84 3.74 10.57 -3.94
N ARG A 85 4.46 9.47 -3.84
CA ARG A 85 5.17 8.89 -4.99
C ARG A 85 4.21 8.44 -6.08
N LEU A 86 3.09 7.82 -5.69
CA LEU A 86 2.08 7.39 -6.65
C LEU A 86 1.41 8.59 -7.33
N ALA A 87 1.09 9.62 -6.56
CA ALA A 87 0.51 10.85 -7.09
C ALA A 87 1.48 11.53 -8.06
N ALA A 88 2.76 11.60 -7.71
CA ALA A 88 3.78 12.21 -8.56
C ALA A 88 3.96 11.44 -9.88
N ALA A 89 3.92 10.11 -9.82
CA ALA A 89 4.01 9.27 -11.02
C ALA A 89 2.84 9.53 -11.96
N LEU A 90 1.62 9.63 -11.43
CA LEU A 90 0.44 9.95 -12.23
C LEU A 90 0.52 11.34 -12.83
N GLN A 91 0.95 12.33 -12.07
CA GLN A 91 1.11 13.71 -12.57
C GLN A 91 2.10 13.77 -13.73
N ARG A 92 3.23 13.07 -13.62
CA ARG A 92 4.22 13.02 -14.68
C ARG A 92 3.64 12.40 -15.96
N ALA A 93 2.94 11.29 -15.82
CA ALA A 93 2.31 10.64 -16.97
C ALA A 93 1.26 11.54 -17.62
N THR A 94 0.50 12.26 -16.81
CA THR A 94 -0.51 13.20 -17.31
C THR A 94 0.11 14.38 -18.05
N LYS A 95 1.22 14.92 -17.53
CA LYS A 95 1.92 16.04 -18.18
C LYS A 95 2.59 15.64 -19.50
N GLU A 96 3.12 14.44 -19.55
CA GLU A 96 3.77 13.91 -20.77
C GLU A 96 2.77 13.50 -21.82
N ALA A 97 1.52 13.34 -21.43
CA ALA A 97 0.43 13.03 -22.33
C ALA A 97 -0.08 14.28 -23.02
#